data_d007187cc6cd8334512bd0fa9ab24b9a
#
_entry.id   d007187cc6cd8334512bd0fa9ab24b9a
#
_cell.length_a   1.000
_cell.length_b   1.000
_cell.length_c   1.000
_cell.angle_alpha   90.00
_cell.angle_beta   90.00
_cell.angle_gamma   90.00
#
_symmetry.space_group_name_H-M   'P 1'
#
loop_
_entity.id
_entity.type
_entity.pdbx_description
1 polymer ?
#
loop_
_entity_poly.entity_id
_entity_poly.type
_entity_poly.pdbx_seq_one_letter_code
_entity_poly.pdbx_strand_id
1 'polypeptide(L)'
;MALGTAGCSRIRDDDCVETIGIIGGIAWPSTIVYYRIINELVAERLGDDGLHSADLVLAQTDFEEIERNQREGRWDRVGVLLAEQGARLKAAGADFFLLACNTVHTADHYIENAVDLPFLHIVDPTADQLIARGFSTVGLLGSRYTMTGDYLVGRLQKWYGLSVLVAEGEHQDNVHNALYQELAKGEFLPGTRNKFKAAIAELISRGAEAVILGCTEFGLLVRPEDSAVPLVDTTVAHAVAAVDRALTSTLL
;
A
#
# COMPACT_ATOMS: atom_id res chain seq x y z
N MET A 1 -7.57 41.33 -6.73
CA MET A 1 -8.21 40.16 -6.13
C MET A 1 -7.13 39.12 -5.95
N ALA A 2 -6.68 38.93 -4.72
CA ALA A 2 -5.62 37.98 -4.39
C ALA A 2 -6.22 36.59 -4.36
N LEU A 3 -5.67 35.67 -5.16
CA LEU A 3 -5.94 34.24 -5.07
C LEU A 3 -5.30 33.75 -3.77
N GLY A 4 -6.17 33.31 -2.86
CA GLY A 4 -5.76 32.77 -1.58
C GLY A 4 -4.96 31.49 -1.77
N THR A 5 -3.74 31.48 -1.25
CA THR A 5 -2.96 30.28 -0.97
C THR A 5 -3.78 29.40 -0.04
N ALA A 6 -4.03 28.16 -0.45
CA ALA A 6 -4.59 27.14 0.43
C ALA A 6 -3.60 26.98 1.60
N GLY A 7 -4.01 27.44 2.78
CA GLY A 7 -3.14 27.55 3.93
C GLY A 7 -2.97 26.20 4.59
N CYS A 8 -1.73 25.87 4.91
CA CYS A 8 -1.35 24.95 5.95
C CYS A 8 -2.09 25.33 7.24
N SER A 9 -2.91 24.45 7.79
CA SER A 9 -3.89 24.81 8.81
C SER A 9 -3.48 24.56 10.26
N ARG A 10 -2.22 24.16 10.55
CA ARG A 10 -1.78 23.97 11.95
C ARG A 10 -0.32 24.37 12.16
N ILE A 11 -0.18 25.27 13.07
CA ILE A 11 1.01 26.00 13.48
C ILE A 11 1.70 25.26 14.64
N ARG A 12 2.89 24.73 14.40
CA ARG A 12 4.03 25.07 15.25
C ARG A 12 4.82 26.10 14.46
N ASP A 13 5.34 27.10 15.13
CA ASP A 13 5.92 28.32 14.56
C ASP A 13 7.10 28.08 13.59
N ASP A 14 7.05 27.27 12.60
CA ASP A 14 7.89 27.13 11.40
C ASP A 14 7.70 25.83 10.61
N ASP A 15 6.91 24.82 11.07
CA ASP A 15 6.83 23.51 10.44
C ASP A 15 5.40 23.19 9.93
N CYS A 16 5.26 23.08 8.62
CA CYS A 16 3.99 22.71 8.00
C CYS A 16 3.93 21.18 7.86
N VAL A 17 3.10 20.51 8.67
CA VAL A 17 2.80 19.08 8.55
C VAL A 17 1.64 18.88 7.58
N GLU A 18 1.80 18.04 6.54
CA GLU A 18 0.72 17.69 5.64
C GLU A 18 -0.25 16.69 6.30
N THR A 19 -1.55 16.90 6.10
CA THR A 19 -2.62 16.01 6.56
C THR A 19 -2.74 14.81 5.63
N ILE A 20 -2.55 13.60 6.16
CA ILE A 20 -2.60 12.34 5.41
C ILE A 20 -4.07 11.91 5.21
N GLY A 21 -4.51 11.77 3.96
CA GLY A 21 -5.78 11.14 3.61
C GLY A 21 -5.63 9.63 3.44
N ILE A 22 -6.50 8.84 4.06
CA ILE A 22 -6.53 7.38 3.89
C ILE A 22 -7.89 6.95 3.37
N ILE A 23 -7.95 6.29 2.20
CA ILE A 23 -9.14 5.54 1.79
C ILE A 23 -8.98 4.11 2.30
N GLY A 24 -9.81 3.76 3.27
CA GLY A 24 -9.76 2.49 3.99
C GLY A 24 -11.05 1.68 3.88
N GLY A 25 -11.13 0.60 4.67
CA GLY A 25 -12.27 -0.31 4.69
C GLY A 25 -12.19 -1.46 3.68
N ILE A 26 -11.04 -1.66 3.01
CA ILE A 26 -10.83 -2.59 1.88
C ILE A 26 -9.64 -3.56 2.16
N ALA A 27 -9.69 -4.54 3.05
CA ALA A 27 -10.64 -4.67 4.14
C ALA A 27 -10.23 -3.80 5.34
N TRP A 28 -11.13 -3.61 6.31
CA TRP A 28 -10.86 -2.78 7.48
C TRP A 28 -9.63 -3.21 8.32
N PRO A 29 -9.27 -4.52 8.44
CA PRO A 29 -8.05 -4.89 9.17
C PRO A 29 -6.77 -4.28 8.57
N SER A 30 -6.67 -4.19 7.25
CA SER A 30 -5.56 -3.53 6.55
C SER A 30 -5.49 -2.05 6.92
N THR A 31 -6.63 -1.38 7.04
CA THR A 31 -6.70 0.02 7.45
C THR A 31 -6.13 0.25 8.84
N ILE A 32 -6.39 -0.67 9.77
CA ILE A 32 -5.81 -0.61 11.14
C ILE A 32 -4.28 -0.74 11.08
N VAL A 33 -3.74 -1.57 10.20
CA VAL A 33 -2.28 -1.72 10.03
C VAL A 33 -1.67 -0.39 9.58
N TYR A 34 -2.26 0.27 8.56
CA TYR A 34 -1.82 1.60 8.11
C TYR A 34 -1.91 2.64 9.24
N TYR A 35 -3.06 2.71 9.90
CA TYR A 35 -3.26 3.64 11.00
C TYR A 35 -2.20 3.49 12.10
N ARG A 36 -1.93 2.25 12.49
CA ARG A 36 -0.91 1.95 13.51
C ARG A 36 0.48 2.35 13.05
N ILE A 37 0.93 1.87 11.87
CA ILE A 37 2.29 2.13 11.38
C ILE A 37 2.54 3.63 11.22
N ILE A 38 1.59 4.37 10.64
CA ILE A 38 1.72 5.82 10.43
C ILE A 38 1.88 6.54 11.78
N ASN A 39 1.05 6.22 12.78
CA ASN A 39 1.14 6.87 14.09
C ASN A 39 2.42 6.48 14.84
N GLU A 40 2.82 5.20 14.80
CA GLU A 40 4.08 4.73 15.40
C GLU A 40 5.28 5.46 14.79
N LEU A 41 5.33 5.59 13.46
CA LEU A 41 6.42 6.28 12.77
C LEU A 41 6.44 7.79 13.05
N VAL A 42 5.29 8.46 13.10
CA VAL A 42 5.22 9.89 13.45
C VAL A 42 5.70 10.11 14.88
N ALA A 43 5.27 9.27 15.82
CA ALA A 43 5.75 9.35 17.20
C ALA A 43 7.27 9.12 17.31
N GLU A 44 7.81 8.12 16.60
CA GLU A 44 9.25 7.83 16.55
C GLU A 44 10.06 9.01 15.98
N ARG A 45 9.62 9.61 14.87
CA ARG A 45 10.38 10.66 14.16
C ARG A 45 10.32 12.02 14.83
N LEU A 46 9.21 12.35 15.50
CA LEU A 46 9.08 13.60 16.24
C LEU A 46 9.71 13.52 17.65
N GLY A 47 10.04 12.30 18.11
CA GLY A 47 10.80 12.07 19.32
C GLY A 47 10.03 12.23 20.62
N ASP A 48 10.78 12.31 21.74
CA ASP A 48 10.22 12.22 23.10
C ASP A 48 9.67 13.55 23.65
N ASP A 49 9.67 14.62 22.87
CA ASP A 49 9.25 15.96 23.32
C ASP A 49 7.73 16.11 23.47
N GLY A 50 6.97 15.02 23.27
CA GLY A 50 5.51 15.04 23.42
C GLY A 50 4.84 13.73 23.00
N LEU A 51 3.50 13.73 23.13
CA LEU A 51 2.66 12.62 22.67
C LEU A 51 2.17 12.91 21.24
N HIS A 52 3.00 12.51 20.26
CA HIS A 52 2.75 12.80 18.85
C HIS A 52 1.84 11.75 18.21
N SER A 53 0.94 12.22 17.36
CA SER A 53 0.11 11.42 16.46
C SER A 53 0.09 12.08 15.09
N ALA A 54 -0.12 11.30 14.05
CA ALA A 54 -0.26 11.81 12.70
C ALA A 54 -1.50 12.71 12.55
N ASP A 55 -1.37 13.79 11.78
CA ASP A 55 -2.54 14.50 11.27
C ASP A 55 -3.09 13.69 10.09
N LEU A 56 -4.24 13.05 10.27
CA LEU A 56 -4.83 12.18 9.26
C LEU A 56 -6.35 12.24 9.20
N VAL A 57 -6.88 12.02 8.01
CA VAL A 57 -8.31 11.84 7.75
C VAL A 57 -8.53 10.46 7.15
N LEU A 58 -9.46 9.70 7.71
CA LEU A 58 -9.86 8.38 7.22
C LEU A 58 -11.25 8.45 6.58
N ALA A 59 -11.34 8.11 5.29
CA ALA A 59 -12.59 7.83 4.60
C ALA A 59 -12.74 6.33 4.40
N GLN A 60 -13.76 5.73 5.01
CA GLN A 60 -13.96 4.29 4.95
C GLN A 60 -15.08 3.90 3.99
N THR A 61 -14.83 2.88 3.17
CA THR A 61 -15.83 2.25 2.30
C THR A 61 -16.41 0.98 2.92
N ASP A 62 -17.53 0.50 2.38
CA ASP A 62 -18.00 -0.86 2.61
C ASP A 62 -17.31 -1.82 1.63
N PHE A 63 -16.57 -2.80 2.17
CA PHE A 63 -15.82 -3.75 1.35
C PHE A 63 -16.71 -4.64 0.49
N GLU A 64 -17.91 -4.99 0.94
CA GLU A 64 -18.86 -5.82 0.16
C GLU A 64 -19.19 -5.18 -1.19
N GLU A 65 -19.38 -3.85 -1.21
CA GLU A 65 -19.67 -3.15 -2.46
C GLU A 65 -18.46 -3.13 -3.40
N ILE A 66 -17.26 -2.90 -2.85
CA ILE A 66 -16.00 -2.93 -3.62
C ILE A 66 -15.75 -4.34 -4.16
N GLU A 67 -15.80 -5.37 -3.30
CA GLU A 67 -15.51 -6.78 -3.65
C GLU A 67 -16.46 -7.29 -4.73
N ARG A 68 -17.75 -7.01 -4.60
CA ARG A 68 -18.74 -7.40 -5.62
C ARG A 68 -18.41 -6.80 -6.99
N ASN A 69 -18.05 -5.53 -7.06
CA ASN A 69 -17.68 -4.89 -8.32
C ASN A 69 -16.35 -5.43 -8.87
N GLN A 70 -15.37 -5.75 -8.01
CA GLN A 70 -14.12 -6.41 -8.40
C GLN A 70 -14.39 -7.79 -9.02
N ARG A 71 -15.19 -8.63 -8.37
CA ARG A 71 -15.55 -9.97 -8.83
C ARG A 71 -16.29 -9.96 -10.16
N GLU A 72 -17.10 -8.93 -10.41
CA GLU A 72 -17.83 -8.72 -11.66
C GLU A 72 -17.01 -7.98 -12.72
N GLY A 73 -15.75 -7.64 -12.44
CA GLY A 73 -14.85 -6.95 -13.38
C GLY A 73 -15.20 -5.47 -13.64
N ARG A 74 -16.07 -4.87 -12.83
CA ARG A 74 -16.52 -3.48 -12.99
C ARG A 74 -15.58 -2.50 -12.30
N TRP A 75 -14.36 -2.43 -12.79
CA TRP A 75 -13.31 -1.56 -12.23
C TRP A 75 -13.62 -0.07 -12.35
N ASP A 76 -14.39 0.33 -13.35
CA ASP A 76 -14.95 1.68 -13.48
C ASP A 76 -15.83 2.06 -12.28
N ARG A 77 -16.68 1.14 -11.81
CA ARG A 77 -17.50 1.35 -10.61
C ARG A 77 -16.68 1.42 -9.35
N VAL A 78 -15.66 0.55 -9.23
CA VAL A 78 -14.69 0.64 -8.12
C VAL A 78 -14.03 2.02 -8.11
N GLY A 79 -13.56 2.49 -9.27
CA GLY A 79 -12.96 3.81 -9.40
C GLY A 79 -13.88 4.95 -8.97
N VAL A 80 -15.15 4.92 -9.37
CA VAL A 80 -16.15 5.93 -8.93
C VAL A 80 -16.33 5.92 -7.42
N LEU A 81 -16.51 4.75 -6.81
CA LEU A 81 -16.68 4.63 -5.36
C LEU A 81 -15.46 5.16 -4.58
N LEU A 82 -14.26 4.89 -5.08
CA LEU A 82 -13.03 5.37 -4.46
C LEU A 82 -12.82 6.88 -4.69
N ALA A 83 -13.19 7.40 -5.85
CA ALA A 83 -13.14 8.83 -6.15
C ALA A 83 -14.09 9.64 -5.24
N GLU A 84 -15.27 9.11 -4.92
CA GLU A 84 -16.17 9.70 -3.93
C GLU A 84 -15.52 9.81 -2.55
N GLN A 85 -14.74 8.79 -2.12
CA GLN A 85 -14.00 8.86 -0.87
C GLN A 85 -12.84 9.88 -0.94
N GLY A 86 -12.13 9.95 -2.08
CA GLY A 86 -11.10 10.96 -2.31
C GLY A 86 -11.65 12.39 -2.22
N ALA A 87 -12.83 12.63 -2.79
CA ALA A 87 -13.51 13.93 -2.66
C ALA A 87 -13.86 14.27 -1.20
N ARG A 88 -14.25 13.27 -0.40
CA ARG A 88 -14.50 13.44 1.05
C ARG A 88 -13.21 13.80 1.79
N LEU A 89 -12.10 13.14 1.48
CA LEU A 89 -10.79 13.44 2.07
C LEU A 89 -10.37 14.88 1.76
N LYS A 90 -10.51 15.31 0.51
CA LYS A 90 -10.23 16.69 0.09
C LYS A 90 -11.11 17.70 0.87
N ALA A 91 -12.40 17.43 0.96
CA ALA A 91 -13.32 18.30 1.71
C ALA A 91 -13.03 18.35 3.21
N ALA A 92 -12.43 17.30 3.76
CA ALA A 92 -12.00 17.23 5.16
C ALA A 92 -10.60 17.83 5.41
N GLY A 93 -9.92 18.34 4.38
CA GLY A 93 -8.64 19.04 4.49
C GLY A 93 -7.40 18.15 4.39
N ALA A 94 -7.49 16.97 3.78
CA ALA A 94 -6.30 16.20 3.46
C ALA A 94 -5.48 16.90 2.37
N ASP A 95 -4.14 16.88 2.49
CA ASP A 95 -3.21 17.47 1.53
C ASP A 95 -2.81 16.48 0.42
N PHE A 96 -2.83 15.20 0.72
CA PHE A 96 -2.68 14.10 -0.22
C PHE A 96 -3.41 12.86 0.30
N PHE A 97 -3.49 11.82 -0.51
CA PHE A 97 -4.14 10.58 -0.06
C PHE A 97 -3.47 9.31 -0.56
N LEU A 98 -3.79 8.21 0.11
CA LEU A 98 -3.40 6.85 -0.24
C LEU A 98 -4.58 5.88 -0.14
N LEU A 99 -4.46 4.72 -0.80
CA LEU A 99 -5.39 3.59 -0.70
C LEU A 99 -4.79 2.52 0.22
N ALA A 100 -5.48 2.18 1.32
CA ALA A 100 -5.01 1.16 2.26
C ALA A 100 -5.27 -0.28 1.75
N CYS A 101 -5.01 -0.54 0.47
CA CYS A 101 -5.21 -1.83 -0.19
C CYS A 101 -4.42 -1.88 -1.49
N ASN A 102 -3.75 -3.00 -1.79
CA ASN A 102 -3.04 -3.17 -3.06
C ASN A 102 -3.99 -3.29 -4.26
N THR A 103 -4.94 -4.21 -4.21
CA THR A 103 -5.74 -4.64 -5.36
C THR A 103 -6.54 -3.50 -6.00
N VAL A 104 -7.03 -2.55 -5.23
CA VAL A 104 -7.86 -1.44 -5.76
C VAL A 104 -7.08 -0.40 -6.55
N HIS A 105 -5.74 -0.45 -6.53
CA HIS A 105 -4.91 0.33 -7.45
C HIS A 105 -5.11 -0.09 -8.94
N THR A 106 -5.78 -1.22 -9.21
CA THR A 106 -6.28 -1.55 -10.56
C THR A 106 -7.18 -0.45 -11.13
N ALA A 107 -7.81 0.35 -10.26
CA ALA A 107 -8.68 1.45 -10.64
C ALA A 107 -8.00 2.84 -10.53
N ASP A 108 -6.66 2.91 -10.41
CA ASP A 108 -5.88 4.12 -10.16
C ASP A 108 -6.20 5.25 -11.16
N HIS A 109 -6.25 4.94 -12.44
CA HIS A 109 -6.53 5.91 -13.50
C HIS A 109 -7.91 6.58 -13.41
N TYR A 110 -8.91 5.90 -12.81
CA TYR A 110 -10.21 6.53 -12.57
C TYR A 110 -10.14 7.53 -11.42
N ILE A 111 -9.30 7.24 -10.42
CA ILE A 111 -9.16 8.05 -9.21
C ILE A 111 -8.30 9.27 -9.49
N GLU A 112 -7.15 9.10 -10.13
CA GLU A 112 -6.21 10.18 -10.49
C GLU A 112 -6.89 11.26 -11.35
N ASN A 113 -7.79 10.87 -12.27
CA ASN A 113 -8.51 11.81 -13.11
C ASN A 113 -9.72 12.48 -12.43
N ALA A 114 -10.25 11.89 -11.37
CA ALA A 114 -11.48 12.36 -10.73
C ALA A 114 -11.25 13.16 -9.43
N VAL A 115 -10.11 12.96 -8.77
CA VAL A 115 -9.79 13.56 -7.47
C VAL A 115 -8.67 14.57 -7.64
N ASP A 116 -9.00 15.86 -7.53
CA ASP A 116 -8.01 16.94 -7.51
C ASP A 116 -7.34 17.03 -6.12
N LEU A 117 -6.57 15.98 -5.79
CA LEU A 117 -5.75 15.83 -4.59
C LEU A 117 -4.58 14.89 -4.93
N PRO A 118 -3.32 15.20 -4.56
CA PRO A 118 -2.19 14.34 -4.84
C PRO A 118 -2.39 12.92 -4.32
N PHE A 119 -2.17 11.94 -5.20
CA PHE A 119 -2.28 10.53 -4.90
C PHE A 119 -0.91 9.90 -4.67
N LEU A 120 -0.68 9.31 -3.51
CA LEU A 120 0.50 8.49 -3.23
C LEU A 120 0.21 7.05 -3.65
N HIS A 121 0.80 6.62 -4.76
CA HIS A 121 0.56 5.29 -5.31
C HIS A 121 1.46 4.25 -4.63
N ILE A 122 0.92 3.11 -4.18
CA ILE A 122 1.63 2.08 -3.38
C ILE A 122 2.87 1.49 -4.07
N VAL A 123 2.90 1.47 -5.39
CA VAL A 123 4.01 0.91 -6.17
C VAL A 123 5.25 1.80 -6.11
N ASP A 124 5.08 3.11 -6.08
CA ASP A 124 6.19 4.06 -6.18
C ASP A 124 7.17 3.92 -5.01
N PRO A 125 6.76 4.02 -3.73
CA PRO A 125 7.68 3.81 -2.61
C PRO A 125 8.23 2.38 -2.51
N THR A 126 7.48 1.39 -3.02
CA THR A 126 7.97 0.02 -3.11
C THR A 126 9.14 -0.06 -4.11
N ALA A 127 8.98 0.54 -5.29
CA ALA A 127 10.03 0.60 -6.31
C ALA A 127 11.26 1.38 -5.84
N ASP A 128 11.05 2.55 -5.22
CA ASP A 128 12.14 3.37 -4.67
C ASP A 128 12.98 2.59 -3.65
N GLN A 129 12.32 1.83 -2.76
CA GLN A 129 13.01 1.00 -1.79
C GLN A 129 13.83 -0.13 -2.44
N LEU A 130 13.31 -0.75 -3.49
CA LEU A 130 14.00 -1.80 -4.24
C LEU A 130 15.21 -1.25 -5.00
N ILE A 131 15.04 -0.14 -5.71
CA ILE A 131 16.08 0.51 -6.49
C ILE A 131 17.20 1.06 -5.59
N ALA A 132 16.84 1.68 -4.47
CA ALA A 132 17.82 2.18 -3.50
C ALA A 132 18.73 1.08 -2.93
N ARG A 133 18.25 -0.18 -2.93
CA ARG A 133 19.03 -1.37 -2.54
C ARG A 133 19.76 -2.04 -3.71
N GLY A 134 19.63 -1.52 -4.93
CA GLY A 134 20.30 -2.03 -6.13
C GLY A 134 19.67 -3.28 -6.74
N PHE A 135 18.43 -3.64 -6.38
CA PHE A 135 17.75 -4.80 -6.96
C PHE A 135 17.22 -4.46 -8.37
N SER A 136 17.31 -5.45 -9.25
CA SER A 136 16.85 -5.37 -10.64
C SER A 136 15.79 -6.41 -10.98
N THR A 137 15.84 -7.55 -10.32
CA THR A 137 14.89 -8.66 -10.51
C THR A 137 14.22 -8.99 -9.18
N VAL A 138 12.90 -8.87 -9.13
CA VAL A 138 12.14 -9.04 -7.90
C VAL A 138 11.03 -10.08 -8.06
N GLY A 139 10.80 -10.86 -7.00
CA GLY A 139 9.65 -11.73 -6.89
C GLY A 139 8.43 -10.97 -6.39
N LEU A 140 7.23 -11.39 -6.76
CA LEU A 140 5.97 -10.82 -6.27
C LEU A 140 5.03 -11.93 -5.80
N LEU A 141 4.59 -11.83 -4.55
CA LEU A 141 3.46 -12.55 -4.00
C LEU A 141 2.30 -11.60 -3.77
N GLY A 142 1.09 -11.99 -4.16
CA GLY A 142 -0.10 -11.17 -4.01
C GLY A 142 -1.39 -11.96 -4.28
N SER A 143 -2.52 -11.26 -4.32
CA SER A 143 -3.71 -11.84 -4.93
C SER A 143 -3.46 -12.11 -6.42
N ARG A 144 -4.28 -12.92 -7.07
CA ARG A 144 -4.17 -13.12 -8.52
C ARG A 144 -4.27 -11.78 -9.26
N TYR A 145 -5.14 -10.87 -8.82
CA TYR A 145 -5.25 -9.51 -9.37
C TYR A 145 -3.94 -8.73 -9.24
N THR A 146 -3.25 -8.88 -8.12
CA THR A 146 -1.95 -8.21 -7.87
C THR A 146 -0.84 -8.81 -8.74
N MET A 147 -0.78 -10.14 -8.84
CA MET A 147 0.28 -10.84 -9.60
C MET A 147 0.11 -10.72 -11.11
N THR A 148 -1.11 -10.49 -11.62
CA THR A 148 -1.39 -10.37 -13.05
C THR A 148 -1.80 -8.97 -13.50
N GLY A 149 -2.03 -8.05 -12.55
CA GLY A 149 -2.50 -6.70 -12.82
C GLY A 149 -1.39 -5.77 -13.32
N ASP A 150 -1.72 -4.97 -14.33
CA ASP A 150 -0.79 -4.00 -14.91
C ASP A 150 -0.42 -2.87 -13.92
N TYR A 151 -1.30 -2.57 -12.97
CA TYR A 151 -1.09 -1.50 -11.99
C TYR A 151 0.18 -1.71 -11.14
N LEU A 152 0.55 -2.95 -10.81
CA LEU A 152 1.75 -3.25 -10.04
C LEU A 152 2.87 -3.76 -10.94
N VAL A 153 2.67 -4.89 -11.62
CA VAL A 153 3.69 -5.50 -12.46
C VAL A 153 4.09 -4.56 -13.60
N GLY A 154 3.09 -4.02 -14.32
CA GLY A 154 3.34 -3.11 -15.44
C GLY A 154 4.01 -1.82 -15.00
N ARG A 155 3.59 -1.22 -13.87
CA ARG A 155 4.20 0.02 -13.35
C ARG A 155 5.64 -0.21 -12.95
N LEU A 156 5.96 -1.30 -12.22
CA LEU A 156 7.34 -1.66 -11.85
C LEU A 156 8.23 -1.86 -13.08
N GLN A 157 7.72 -2.54 -14.12
CA GLN A 157 8.47 -2.80 -15.35
C GLN A 157 8.64 -1.55 -16.21
N LYS A 158 7.54 -0.83 -16.49
CA LYS A 158 7.53 0.25 -17.48
C LYS A 158 8.13 1.55 -16.94
N TRP A 159 7.93 1.85 -15.66
CA TRP A 159 8.33 3.12 -15.08
C TRP A 159 9.63 3.03 -14.29
N TYR A 160 9.89 1.86 -13.70
CA TYR A 160 11.04 1.65 -12.82
C TYR A 160 12.10 0.69 -13.40
N GLY A 161 11.82 0.04 -14.53
CA GLY A 161 12.76 -0.85 -15.21
C GLY A 161 13.06 -2.15 -14.47
N LEU A 162 12.24 -2.51 -13.46
CA LEU A 162 12.42 -3.73 -12.68
C LEU A 162 11.89 -4.95 -13.44
N SER A 163 12.61 -6.07 -13.38
CA SER A 163 12.11 -7.37 -13.83
C SER A 163 11.29 -8.01 -12.72
N VAL A 164 10.02 -8.34 -12.99
CA VAL A 164 9.11 -8.88 -11.98
C VAL A 164 8.80 -10.34 -12.29
N LEU A 165 9.14 -11.22 -11.35
CA LEU A 165 8.78 -12.63 -11.35
C LEU A 165 7.57 -12.85 -10.46
N VAL A 166 6.51 -13.46 -10.99
CA VAL A 166 5.34 -13.83 -10.20
C VAL A 166 5.33 -15.32 -9.90
N ALA A 167 4.73 -15.73 -8.79
CA ALA A 167 4.51 -17.15 -8.52
C ALA A 167 3.62 -17.77 -9.59
N GLU A 168 3.91 -18.99 -10.00
CA GLU A 168 3.22 -19.69 -11.08
C GLU A 168 2.61 -21.02 -10.61
N GLY A 169 1.62 -21.51 -11.36
CA GLY A 169 0.97 -22.81 -11.14
C GLY A 169 0.44 -22.95 -9.71
N GLU A 170 0.79 -24.07 -9.08
CA GLU A 170 0.31 -24.39 -7.73
C GLU A 170 0.73 -23.33 -6.68
N HIS A 171 1.90 -22.71 -6.81
CA HIS A 171 2.35 -21.68 -5.90
C HIS A 171 1.46 -20.43 -5.97
N GLN A 172 1.07 -20.01 -7.17
CA GLN A 172 0.15 -18.89 -7.37
C GLN A 172 -1.22 -19.19 -6.76
N ASP A 173 -1.74 -20.40 -7.01
CA ASP A 173 -3.04 -20.81 -6.49
C ASP A 173 -3.02 -20.91 -4.95
N ASN A 174 -1.96 -21.47 -4.37
CA ASN A 174 -1.80 -21.58 -2.93
C ASN A 174 -1.80 -20.20 -2.25
N VAL A 175 -1.06 -19.24 -2.81
CA VAL A 175 -1.00 -17.86 -2.28
C VAL A 175 -2.35 -17.16 -2.40
N HIS A 176 -2.99 -17.25 -3.57
CA HIS A 176 -4.29 -16.64 -3.81
C HIS A 176 -5.39 -17.21 -2.91
N ASN A 177 -5.47 -18.55 -2.82
CA ASN A 177 -6.50 -19.21 -2.02
C ASN A 177 -6.31 -18.95 -0.52
N ALA A 178 -5.07 -18.96 -0.03
CA ALA A 178 -4.77 -18.67 1.36
C ALA A 178 -5.25 -17.27 1.75
N LEU A 179 -5.08 -16.28 0.88
CA LEU A 179 -5.53 -14.91 1.15
C LEU A 179 -7.02 -14.88 1.49
N TYR A 180 -7.88 -15.48 0.65
CA TYR A 180 -9.33 -15.36 0.80
C TYR A 180 -9.94 -16.39 1.77
N GLN A 181 -9.31 -17.57 1.90
CA GLN A 181 -9.85 -18.65 2.72
C GLN A 181 -9.41 -18.57 4.18
N GLU A 182 -8.24 -17.99 4.45
CA GLU A 182 -7.59 -17.97 5.76
C GLU A 182 -7.21 -16.55 6.21
N LEU A 183 -6.26 -15.90 5.53
CA LEU A 183 -5.62 -14.67 6.02
C LEU A 183 -6.59 -13.50 6.17
N ALA A 184 -7.50 -13.32 5.21
CA ALA A 184 -8.53 -12.26 5.28
C ALA A 184 -9.52 -12.48 6.43
N LYS A 185 -9.56 -13.69 7.01
CA LYS A 185 -10.34 -14.03 8.20
C LYS A 185 -9.52 -13.97 9.49
N GLY A 186 -8.23 -13.60 9.39
CA GLY A 186 -7.31 -13.55 10.52
C GLY A 186 -6.74 -14.92 10.93
N GLU A 187 -6.79 -15.92 10.05
CA GLU A 187 -6.26 -17.26 10.29
C GLU A 187 -4.83 -17.36 9.71
N PHE A 188 -3.83 -17.52 10.58
CA PHE A 188 -2.40 -17.59 10.19
C PHE A 188 -1.85 -18.98 10.54
N LEU A 189 -2.01 -19.94 9.63
CA LEU A 189 -1.70 -21.35 9.86
C LEU A 189 -0.24 -21.69 9.51
N PRO A 190 0.44 -22.54 10.30
CA PRO A 190 1.81 -22.98 9.99
C PRO A 190 1.93 -23.69 8.63
N GLY A 191 0.90 -24.44 8.22
CA GLY A 191 0.85 -25.11 6.91
C GLY A 191 0.84 -24.09 5.76
N THR A 192 0.08 -23.04 5.90
CA THR A 192 0.01 -21.93 4.93
C THR A 192 1.31 -21.16 4.88
N ARG A 193 1.95 -20.89 6.03
CA ARG A 193 3.29 -20.29 6.06
C ARG A 193 4.31 -21.13 5.28
N ASN A 194 4.26 -22.47 5.38
CA ASN A 194 5.14 -23.35 4.60
C ASN A 194 4.89 -23.26 3.09
N LYS A 195 3.65 -23.11 2.65
CA LYS A 195 3.32 -22.88 1.23
C LYS A 195 3.91 -21.56 0.72
N PHE A 196 3.83 -20.50 1.52
CA PHE A 196 4.45 -19.21 1.18
C PHE A 196 5.98 -19.31 1.11
N LYS A 197 6.62 -20.03 2.05
CA LYS A 197 8.07 -20.29 2.01
C LYS A 197 8.47 -21.01 0.72
N ALA A 198 7.67 -22.00 0.28
CA ALA A 198 7.91 -22.72 -0.96
C ALA A 198 7.78 -21.78 -2.19
N ALA A 199 6.77 -20.93 -2.22
CA ALA A 199 6.59 -19.94 -3.29
C ALA A 199 7.74 -18.90 -3.33
N ILE A 200 8.20 -18.45 -2.17
CA ILE A 200 9.37 -17.56 -2.04
C ILE A 200 10.62 -18.26 -2.58
N ALA A 201 10.87 -19.51 -2.17
CA ALA A 201 12.03 -20.28 -2.62
C ALA A 201 12.01 -20.53 -4.14
N GLU A 202 10.84 -20.74 -4.73
CA GLU A 202 10.66 -20.87 -6.18
C GLU A 202 11.05 -19.58 -6.89
N LEU A 203 10.57 -18.43 -6.44
CA LEU A 203 10.92 -17.12 -7.02
C LEU A 203 12.43 -16.86 -6.92
N ILE A 204 13.05 -17.18 -5.78
CA ILE A 204 14.49 -17.05 -5.59
C ILE A 204 15.25 -17.96 -6.57
N SER A 205 14.81 -19.20 -6.76
CA SER A 205 15.44 -20.14 -7.71
C SER A 205 15.41 -19.64 -9.16
N ARG A 206 14.45 -18.78 -9.50
CA ARG A 206 14.32 -18.10 -10.81
C ARG A 206 15.08 -16.78 -10.89
N GLY A 207 15.78 -16.39 -9.82
CA GLY A 207 16.64 -15.21 -9.81
C GLY A 207 16.07 -13.98 -9.12
N ALA A 208 15.04 -14.10 -8.30
CA ALA A 208 14.56 -12.98 -7.51
C ALA A 208 15.59 -12.57 -6.45
N GLU A 209 16.00 -11.31 -6.45
CA GLU A 209 16.95 -10.69 -5.52
C GLU A 209 16.26 -10.16 -4.26
N ALA A 210 14.95 -9.91 -4.34
CA ALA A 210 14.05 -9.58 -3.25
C ALA A 210 12.65 -10.11 -3.57
N VAL A 211 11.77 -10.25 -2.55
CA VAL A 211 10.38 -10.63 -2.78
C VAL A 211 9.44 -9.59 -2.20
N ILE A 212 8.55 -9.08 -3.06
CA ILE A 212 7.50 -8.13 -2.69
C ILE A 212 6.33 -8.89 -2.07
N LEU A 213 5.91 -8.46 -0.88
CA LEU A 213 4.69 -8.90 -0.23
C LEU A 213 3.56 -7.91 -0.61
N GLY A 214 2.82 -8.25 -1.66
CA GLY A 214 1.77 -7.42 -2.25
C GLY A 214 0.40 -7.58 -1.57
N CYS A 215 0.37 -7.84 -0.28
CA CYS A 215 -0.84 -7.86 0.54
C CYS A 215 -0.48 -7.59 2.00
N THR A 216 -1.30 -6.82 2.69
CA THR A 216 -1.13 -6.43 4.10
C THR A 216 -1.03 -7.63 5.05
N GLU A 217 -1.76 -8.70 4.76
CA GLU A 217 -1.82 -9.92 5.57
C GLU A 217 -0.55 -10.76 5.46
N PHE A 218 0.22 -10.61 4.37
CA PHE A 218 1.39 -11.46 4.14
C PHE A 218 2.52 -11.18 5.12
N GLY A 219 2.74 -9.91 5.48
CA GLY A 219 3.69 -9.51 6.52
C GLY A 219 3.35 -10.02 7.93
N LEU A 220 2.09 -10.44 8.17
CA LEU A 220 1.66 -11.09 9.40
C LEU A 220 1.94 -12.61 9.40
N LEU A 221 2.02 -13.23 8.21
CA LEU A 221 2.23 -14.67 8.04
C LEU A 221 3.71 -15.02 7.90
N VAL A 222 4.42 -14.34 7.00
CA VAL A 222 5.84 -14.60 6.70
C VAL A 222 6.72 -13.56 7.36
N ARG A 223 7.91 -14.00 7.78
CA ARG A 223 8.89 -13.19 8.49
C ARG A 223 10.20 -13.15 7.71
N PRO A 224 11.11 -12.22 8.00
CA PRO A 224 12.40 -12.13 7.33
C PRO A 224 13.18 -13.46 7.32
N GLU A 225 13.11 -14.26 8.38
CA GLU A 225 13.79 -15.55 8.47
C GLU A 225 13.21 -16.66 7.57
N ASP A 226 12.07 -16.44 6.94
CA ASP A 226 11.45 -17.38 6.00
C ASP A 226 11.99 -17.26 4.56
N SER A 227 12.86 -16.26 4.32
CA SER A 227 13.40 -15.96 2.99
C SER A 227 14.92 -15.83 3.04
N ALA A 228 15.60 -16.34 2.02
CA ALA A 228 17.03 -16.14 1.82
C ALA A 228 17.36 -14.75 1.19
N VAL A 229 16.37 -14.04 0.69
CA VAL A 229 16.49 -12.68 0.15
C VAL A 229 15.56 -11.72 0.92
N PRO A 230 15.79 -10.41 0.86
CA PRO A 230 14.93 -9.45 1.54
C PRO A 230 13.45 -9.57 1.13
N LEU A 231 12.56 -9.45 2.10
CA LEU A 231 11.14 -9.27 1.90
C LEU A 231 10.81 -7.77 1.93
N VAL A 232 10.04 -7.29 0.99
CA VAL A 232 9.60 -5.89 0.90
C VAL A 232 8.07 -5.86 1.03
N ASP A 233 7.60 -5.38 2.16
CA ASP A 233 6.17 -5.22 2.42
C ASP A 233 5.68 -3.90 1.84
N THR A 234 4.77 -3.98 0.86
CA THR A 234 4.22 -2.81 0.18
C THR A 234 3.49 -1.87 1.14
N THR A 235 2.85 -2.41 2.18
CA THR A 235 2.12 -1.63 3.19
C THR A 235 3.07 -0.79 4.03
N VAL A 236 4.17 -1.41 4.48
CA VAL A 236 5.20 -0.72 5.27
C VAL A 236 5.87 0.36 4.42
N ALA A 237 6.30 0.02 3.19
CA ALA A 237 6.91 0.99 2.27
C ALA A 237 5.99 2.19 2.01
N HIS A 238 4.71 1.93 1.79
CA HIS A 238 3.69 2.94 1.53
C HIS A 238 3.43 3.86 2.74
N ALA A 239 3.28 3.27 3.93
CA ALA A 239 3.09 4.02 5.17
C ALA A 239 4.32 4.88 5.52
N VAL A 240 5.54 4.34 5.33
CA VAL A 240 6.79 5.10 5.51
C VAL A 240 6.81 6.31 4.58
N ALA A 241 6.52 6.13 3.29
CA ALA A 241 6.52 7.23 2.33
C ALA A 241 5.43 8.29 2.63
N ALA A 242 4.28 7.87 3.15
CA ALA A 242 3.24 8.81 3.58
C ALA A 242 3.72 9.69 4.75
N VAL A 243 4.42 9.10 5.73
CA VAL A 243 4.98 9.85 6.86
C VAL A 243 6.17 10.70 6.42
N ASP A 244 7.05 10.18 5.55
CA ASP A 244 8.16 10.96 4.96
C ASP A 244 7.63 12.23 4.29
N ARG A 245 6.59 12.10 3.46
CA ARG A 245 5.96 13.21 2.80
C ARG A 245 5.33 14.19 3.80
N ALA A 246 4.55 13.67 4.74
CA ALA A 246 3.83 14.50 5.70
C ALA A 246 4.76 15.34 6.60
N LEU A 247 5.97 14.83 6.90
CA LEU A 247 6.94 15.48 7.78
C LEU A 247 8.09 16.18 7.04
N THR A 248 8.10 16.19 5.69
CA THR A 248 9.25 16.74 4.92
C THR A 248 9.55 18.20 5.26
N SER A 249 8.53 19.02 5.52
CA SER A 249 8.71 20.42 5.91
C SER A 249 9.15 20.62 7.36
N THR A 250 9.04 19.60 8.21
CA THR A 250 9.39 19.66 9.64
C THR A 250 10.84 19.22 9.90
N LEU A 251 11.45 18.48 8.96
CA LEU A 251 12.78 17.87 9.14
C LEU A 251 13.90 18.62 8.41
N LEU A 252 13.60 19.74 7.73
CA LEU A 252 14.53 20.65 7.06
C LEU A 252 14.85 21.87 7.91
#